data_d22a5c44faad6fb5f65ca2d3428e940e
#
_entry.id   d22a5c44faad6fb5f65ca2d3428e940e
#
_cell.length_a   1.000
_cell.length_b   1.000
_cell.length_c   1.000
_cell.angle_alpha   90.00
_cell.angle_beta   90.00
_cell.angle_gamma   90.00
#
_symmetry.space_group_name_H-M   'P 1'
#
loop_
_entity.id
_entity.type
_entity.pdbx_description
1 polymer ?
#
loop_
_entity_poly.entity_id
_entity_poly.type
_entity_poly.pdbx_seq_one_letter_code
_entity_poly.pdbx_strand_id
1 'polypeptide(L)'
;MDRRVFISSIAGGLLTVPVAAGAQQAGRPPRIGWLSAGSQPDPFLEGFREGLRRLGYVEGQTIAFEIRHAQGSLEALLAGAAELAQSNVVLIVASLTAVRAARALKDIPILFTISGDPVEAGLVRSLSRPGGNLTGITFLSLEVAGKRVEFLKQALPRLRTLAALSNTDHPGEKSELRATETAAQALGINLIYVAFSQSPFGASPELGKALERIRRAQPDAMVVFPEGATMANRLDLANFGIAQRLPSIFGWSEYADAGGLMSYGASQRDTHARLAIYADKILKGAKPGDLPIEQPTKFELVINLKTAKALGLTIPPSLLQRADQVIE
;
A
#
# COMPACT_ATOMS: atom_id res chain seq x y z
N MET A 1 -86.43 45.79 -26.95
CA MET A 1 -86.19 45.04 -25.70
C MET A 1 -85.44 43.81 -26.12
N ASP A 2 -84.19 43.93 -26.40
CA ASP A 2 -83.41 42.79 -26.96
C ASP A 2 -82.28 42.43 -26.07
N ARG A 3 -82.29 41.14 -25.65
CA ARG A 3 -81.24 40.46 -24.95
C ARG A 3 -80.23 39.96 -25.97
N ARG A 4 -79.07 40.51 -26.05
CA ARG A 4 -77.96 39.93 -26.79
C ARG A 4 -77.03 39.24 -25.83
N VAL A 5 -77.00 37.91 -25.99
CA VAL A 5 -76.09 37.00 -25.36
C VAL A 5 -74.69 37.21 -25.96
N PHE A 6 -73.71 37.55 -25.12
CA PHE A 6 -72.30 37.60 -25.50
C PHE A 6 -71.67 36.31 -25.09
N ILE A 7 -71.31 35.47 -26.05
CA ILE A 7 -70.56 34.26 -25.83
C ILE A 7 -69.06 34.68 -25.86
N SER A 8 -68.44 34.65 -24.67
CA SER A 8 -66.98 34.89 -24.58
C SER A 8 -66.25 33.53 -24.72
N SER A 9 -65.57 33.38 -25.85
CA SER A 9 -64.68 32.27 -26.12
C SER A 9 -63.44 32.40 -25.23
N ILE A 10 -63.26 31.50 -24.25
CA ILE A 10 -62.04 31.36 -23.49
C ILE A 10 -61.08 30.50 -24.31
N ALA A 11 -60.14 31.16 -24.98
CA ALA A 11 -58.98 30.48 -25.58
C ALA A 11 -58.01 30.08 -24.47
N GLY A 12 -58.01 28.79 -24.11
CA GLY A 12 -57.04 28.23 -23.19
C GLY A 12 -55.65 28.19 -23.80
N GLY A 13 -54.83 29.17 -23.46
CA GLY A 13 -53.41 29.15 -23.77
C GLY A 13 -52.72 28.11 -22.89
N LEU A 14 -52.39 26.96 -23.44
CA LEU A 14 -51.48 26.00 -22.87
C LEU A 14 -50.07 26.65 -22.78
N LEU A 15 -49.73 27.20 -21.64
CA LEU A 15 -48.35 27.55 -21.31
C LEU A 15 -47.54 26.25 -21.19
N THR A 16 -46.97 25.81 -22.30
CA THR A 16 -45.88 24.84 -22.31
C THR A 16 -44.67 25.54 -21.68
N VAL A 17 -44.53 25.35 -20.36
CA VAL A 17 -43.25 25.64 -19.69
C VAL A 17 -42.22 24.69 -20.33
N PRO A 18 -41.21 25.20 -21.00
CA PRO A 18 -40.12 24.34 -21.40
C PRO A 18 -39.48 23.88 -20.11
N VAL A 19 -39.68 22.59 -19.75
CA VAL A 19 -38.79 21.91 -18.85
C VAL A 19 -37.44 21.95 -19.56
N ALA A 20 -36.69 22.99 -19.32
CA ALA A 20 -35.26 22.98 -19.57
C ALA A 20 -34.71 21.87 -18.66
N ALA A 21 -34.75 20.65 -19.21
CA ALA A 21 -33.90 19.60 -18.75
C ALA A 21 -32.50 20.21 -18.80
N GLY A 22 -32.01 20.66 -17.67
CA GLY A 22 -30.61 20.98 -17.48
C GLY A 22 -29.85 19.71 -17.85
N ALA A 23 -29.56 19.58 -19.16
CA ALA A 23 -28.47 18.72 -19.58
C ALA A 23 -27.24 19.35 -18.90
N GLN A 24 -26.98 18.93 -17.67
CA GLN A 24 -25.71 19.07 -17.04
C GLN A 24 -24.73 18.66 -18.14
N GLN A 25 -24.03 19.64 -18.71
CA GLN A 25 -22.85 19.34 -19.51
C GLN A 25 -22.06 18.33 -18.64
N ALA A 26 -22.07 17.07 -19.05
CA ALA A 26 -21.29 16.06 -18.44
C ALA A 26 -19.84 16.49 -18.62
N GLY A 27 -19.36 17.31 -17.68
CA GLY A 27 -17.96 17.69 -17.60
C GLY A 27 -17.16 16.41 -17.65
N ARG A 28 -16.01 16.43 -18.29
CA ARG A 28 -15.13 15.26 -18.30
C ARG A 28 -14.98 14.75 -16.88
N PRO A 29 -15.08 13.41 -16.67
CA PRO A 29 -14.99 12.85 -15.31
C PRO A 29 -13.67 13.30 -14.66
N PRO A 30 -13.67 13.58 -13.35
CA PRO A 30 -12.44 13.93 -12.63
C PRO A 30 -11.40 12.84 -12.82
N ARG A 31 -10.16 13.26 -13.05
CA ARG A 31 -9.05 12.35 -13.30
C ARG A 31 -8.25 12.13 -12.03
N ILE A 32 -8.00 10.87 -11.70
CA ILE A 32 -7.14 10.45 -10.60
C ILE A 32 -5.80 10.01 -11.20
N GLY A 33 -4.71 10.64 -10.75
CA GLY A 33 -3.36 10.21 -11.09
C GLY A 33 -2.97 8.99 -10.26
N TRP A 34 -2.42 7.97 -10.90
CA TRP A 34 -1.80 6.82 -10.23
C TRP A 34 -0.32 6.79 -10.57
N LEU A 35 0.53 6.92 -9.55
CA LEU A 35 1.98 6.89 -9.68
C LEU A 35 2.55 5.66 -8.96
N SER A 36 3.08 4.73 -9.72
CA SER A 36 3.62 3.47 -9.21
C SER A 36 5.11 3.33 -9.57
N ALA A 37 5.91 2.91 -8.60
CA ALA A 37 7.30 2.55 -8.84
C ALA A 37 7.44 1.19 -9.55
N GLY A 38 6.41 0.35 -9.48
CA GLY A 38 6.36 -0.99 -10.08
C GLY A 38 5.99 -1.01 -11.56
N SER A 39 5.61 -2.21 -12.02
CA SER A 39 5.13 -2.52 -13.35
C SER A 39 3.69 -3.06 -13.29
N GLN A 40 3.11 -3.35 -14.44
CA GLN A 40 1.85 -4.11 -14.51
C GLN A 40 2.10 -5.63 -14.46
N PRO A 41 1.15 -6.42 -13.93
CA PRO A 41 -0.08 -6.00 -13.26
C PRO A 41 0.21 -5.32 -11.91
N ASP A 42 -0.62 -4.33 -11.53
CA ASP A 42 -0.50 -3.58 -10.28
C ASP A 42 -1.67 -3.92 -9.33
N PRO A 43 -1.48 -4.84 -8.38
CA PRO A 43 -2.54 -5.28 -7.47
C PRO A 43 -3.02 -4.17 -6.52
N PHE A 44 -2.19 -3.16 -6.29
CA PHE A 44 -2.53 -2.02 -5.44
C PHE A 44 -3.54 -1.10 -6.13
N LEU A 45 -3.34 -0.86 -7.43
CA LEU A 45 -4.29 -0.14 -8.27
C LEU A 45 -5.64 -0.87 -8.31
N GLU A 46 -5.62 -2.21 -8.45
CA GLU A 46 -6.86 -2.98 -8.46
C GLU A 46 -7.59 -2.93 -7.12
N GLY A 47 -6.89 -2.97 -5.99
CA GLY A 47 -7.47 -2.76 -4.66
C GLY A 47 -8.12 -1.37 -4.55
N PHE A 48 -7.46 -0.33 -5.01
CA PHE A 48 -7.98 1.03 -5.01
C PHE A 48 -9.21 1.18 -5.93
N ARG A 49 -9.18 0.62 -7.14
CA ARG A 49 -10.32 0.55 -8.06
C ARG A 49 -11.52 -0.15 -7.44
N GLU A 50 -11.28 -1.27 -6.75
CA GLU A 50 -12.33 -2.00 -6.03
C GLU A 50 -12.97 -1.14 -4.94
N GLY A 51 -12.15 -0.40 -4.16
CA GLY A 51 -12.62 0.53 -3.16
C GLY A 51 -13.51 1.63 -3.75
N LEU A 52 -13.10 2.23 -4.87
CA LEU A 52 -13.89 3.25 -5.59
C LEU A 52 -15.21 2.67 -6.14
N ARG A 53 -15.18 1.45 -6.70
CA ARG A 53 -16.42 0.78 -7.18
C ARG A 53 -17.42 0.56 -6.05
N ARG A 54 -16.96 0.19 -4.85
CA ARG A 54 -17.82 0.04 -3.65
C ARG A 54 -18.47 1.36 -3.23
N LEU A 55 -17.84 2.50 -3.56
CA LEU A 55 -18.35 3.85 -3.32
C LEU A 55 -19.21 4.39 -4.46
N GLY A 56 -19.49 3.57 -5.49
CA GLY A 56 -20.33 3.93 -6.63
C GLY A 56 -19.61 4.62 -7.78
N TYR A 57 -18.28 4.71 -7.75
CA TYR A 57 -17.52 5.27 -8.87
C TYR A 57 -17.36 4.25 -9.99
N VAL A 58 -17.53 4.72 -11.24
CA VAL A 58 -17.39 3.91 -12.46
C VAL A 58 -16.33 4.56 -13.35
N GLU A 59 -15.23 3.82 -13.59
CA GLU A 59 -14.15 4.28 -14.47
C GLU A 59 -14.66 4.53 -15.89
N GLY A 60 -14.28 5.66 -16.48
CA GLY A 60 -14.75 6.11 -17.78
C GLY A 60 -16.09 6.86 -17.77
N GLN A 61 -16.84 6.83 -16.65
CA GLN A 61 -18.13 7.51 -16.50
C GLN A 61 -18.08 8.60 -15.43
N THR A 62 -17.80 8.24 -14.17
CA THR A 62 -17.78 9.15 -13.03
C THR A 62 -16.38 9.53 -12.56
N ILE A 63 -15.37 8.73 -12.93
CA ILE A 63 -13.94 8.99 -12.73
C ILE A 63 -13.15 8.50 -13.94
N ALA A 64 -11.91 9.02 -14.09
CA ALA A 64 -10.93 8.51 -15.04
C ALA A 64 -9.57 8.37 -14.35
N PHE A 65 -8.70 7.51 -14.87
CA PHE A 65 -7.34 7.34 -14.39
C PHE A 65 -6.30 7.82 -15.39
N GLU A 66 -5.26 8.48 -14.87
CA GLU A 66 -4.00 8.74 -15.56
C GLU A 66 -2.92 7.94 -14.84
N ILE A 67 -2.41 6.88 -15.48
CA ILE A 67 -1.54 5.91 -14.81
C ILE A 67 -0.12 6.04 -15.31
N ARG A 68 0.85 6.06 -14.39
CA ARG A 68 2.28 6.02 -14.67
C ARG A 68 2.96 4.94 -13.85
N HIS A 69 3.58 3.99 -14.55
CA HIS A 69 4.41 2.92 -13.97
C HIS A 69 5.87 3.20 -14.29
N ALA A 70 6.70 3.32 -13.27
CA ALA A 70 8.11 3.64 -13.43
C ALA A 70 9.02 2.42 -13.67
N GLN A 71 8.50 1.21 -13.54
CA GLN A 71 9.21 -0.05 -13.80
C GLN A 71 10.58 -0.14 -13.09
N GLY A 72 10.66 0.37 -11.86
CA GLY A 72 11.90 0.38 -11.09
C GLY A 72 12.92 1.48 -11.51
N SER A 73 12.52 2.48 -12.29
CA SER A 73 13.37 3.62 -12.67
C SER A 73 13.00 4.89 -11.90
N LEU A 74 13.96 5.48 -11.20
CA LEU A 74 13.76 6.78 -10.53
C LEU A 74 13.48 7.89 -11.54
N GLU A 75 14.18 7.90 -12.67
CA GLU A 75 13.98 8.89 -13.72
C GLU A 75 12.54 8.81 -14.27
N ALA A 76 12.06 7.62 -14.61
CA ALA A 76 10.70 7.41 -15.07
C ALA A 76 9.65 7.79 -14.00
N LEU A 77 9.96 7.59 -12.72
CA LEU A 77 9.08 8.00 -11.62
C LEU A 77 8.96 9.52 -11.51
N LEU A 78 10.08 10.23 -11.60
CA LEU A 78 10.10 11.70 -11.57
C LEU A 78 9.42 12.29 -12.81
N ALA A 79 9.68 11.72 -13.99
CA ALA A 79 9.00 12.10 -15.23
C ALA A 79 7.49 11.85 -15.13
N GLY A 80 7.07 10.67 -14.66
CA GLY A 80 5.66 10.34 -14.45
C GLY A 80 4.95 11.28 -13.48
N ALA A 81 5.60 11.69 -12.39
CA ALA A 81 5.06 12.68 -11.47
C ALA A 81 4.85 14.04 -12.17
N ALA A 82 5.82 14.51 -12.97
CA ALA A 82 5.74 15.75 -13.71
C ALA A 82 4.63 15.70 -14.78
N GLU A 83 4.49 14.58 -15.50
CA GLU A 83 3.42 14.37 -16.47
C GLU A 83 2.05 14.39 -15.82
N LEU A 84 1.87 13.72 -14.68
CA LEU A 84 0.61 13.75 -13.93
C LEU A 84 0.26 15.16 -13.48
N ALA A 85 1.23 15.96 -13.07
CA ALA A 85 1.00 17.36 -12.72
C ALA A 85 0.45 18.20 -13.88
N GLN A 86 0.80 17.84 -15.12
CA GLN A 86 0.33 18.52 -16.34
C GLN A 86 -0.99 17.95 -16.89
N SER A 87 -1.43 16.80 -16.38
CA SER A 87 -2.60 16.06 -16.92
C SER A 87 -3.95 16.50 -16.34
N ASN A 88 -4.02 17.62 -15.61
CA ASN A 88 -5.23 18.10 -14.93
C ASN A 88 -5.88 17.04 -14.03
N VAL A 89 -5.09 16.28 -13.29
CA VAL A 89 -5.57 15.35 -12.28
C VAL A 89 -6.02 16.10 -11.03
N VAL A 90 -7.10 15.66 -10.40
CA VAL A 90 -7.66 16.26 -9.18
C VAL A 90 -6.97 15.80 -7.92
N LEU A 91 -6.34 14.63 -7.97
CA LEU A 91 -5.49 14.07 -6.92
C LEU A 91 -4.53 13.04 -7.53
N ILE A 92 -3.45 12.75 -6.82
CA ILE A 92 -2.50 11.69 -7.18
C ILE A 92 -2.45 10.67 -6.04
N VAL A 93 -2.54 9.39 -6.39
CA VAL A 93 -2.24 8.28 -5.49
C VAL A 93 -0.81 7.82 -5.74
N ALA A 94 0.01 7.79 -4.68
CA ALA A 94 1.41 7.40 -4.76
C ALA A 94 1.74 6.45 -3.61
N SER A 95 2.14 5.23 -3.94
CA SER A 95 2.39 4.19 -2.93
C SER A 95 3.88 3.98 -2.69
N LEU A 96 4.25 3.76 -1.41
CA LEU A 96 5.59 3.43 -0.98
C LEU A 96 6.62 4.46 -1.50
N THR A 97 7.54 4.03 -2.35
CA THR A 97 8.62 4.86 -2.87
C THR A 97 8.16 5.97 -3.81
N ALA A 98 7.00 5.81 -4.46
CA ALA A 98 6.44 6.83 -5.36
C ALA A 98 6.08 8.14 -4.64
N VAL A 99 5.81 8.08 -3.33
CA VAL A 99 5.55 9.27 -2.50
C VAL A 99 6.70 10.27 -2.56
N ARG A 100 7.94 9.79 -2.66
CA ARG A 100 9.13 10.67 -2.74
C ARG A 100 9.13 11.56 -3.97
N ALA A 101 8.63 11.07 -5.11
CA ALA A 101 8.50 11.87 -6.32
C ALA A 101 7.27 12.80 -6.24
N ALA A 102 6.13 12.27 -5.78
CA ALA A 102 4.89 13.02 -5.70
C ALA A 102 4.94 14.19 -4.69
N ARG A 103 5.72 14.07 -3.60
CA ARG A 103 5.81 15.11 -2.55
C ARG A 103 6.30 16.48 -3.02
N ALA A 104 6.92 16.55 -4.18
CA ALA A 104 7.35 17.81 -4.78
C ALA A 104 6.19 18.63 -5.35
N LEU A 105 5.04 17.98 -5.65
CA LEU A 105 3.85 18.58 -6.23
C LEU A 105 3.00 19.20 -5.11
N LYS A 106 3.13 20.51 -4.89
CA LYS A 106 2.52 21.20 -3.72
C LYS A 106 1.05 21.55 -3.90
N ASP A 107 0.60 21.70 -5.14
CA ASP A 107 -0.74 22.21 -5.46
C ASP A 107 -1.76 21.10 -5.71
N ILE A 108 -1.30 19.85 -5.85
CA ILE A 108 -2.16 18.70 -6.11
C ILE A 108 -2.31 17.86 -4.84
N PRO A 109 -3.53 17.49 -4.43
CA PRO A 109 -3.77 16.51 -3.37
C PRO A 109 -3.04 15.20 -3.62
N ILE A 110 -2.32 14.69 -2.62
CA ILE A 110 -1.58 13.44 -2.71
C ILE A 110 -2.10 12.48 -1.65
N LEU A 111 -2.63 11.36 -2.11
CA LEU A 111 -2.92 10.20 -1.26
C LEU A 111 -1.74 9.24 -1.29
N PHE A 112 -1.27 8.84 -0.12
CA PHE A 112 -0.12 7.95 -0.06
C PHE A 112 -0.37 6.71 0.81
N THR A 113 0.41 5.67 0.52
CA THR A 113 0.72 4.60 1.47
C THR A 113 2.24 4.57 1.70
N ILE A 114 2.65 4.35 2.94
CA ILE A 114 4.06 4.30 3.32
C ILE A 114 4.30 3.23 4.39
N SER A 115 5.43 2.55 4.35
CA SER A 115 5.81 1.54 5.35
C SER A 115 6.51 2.12 6.59
N GLY A 116 6.90 3.41 6.55
CA GLY A 116 7.56 4.11 7.65
C GLY A 116 6.67 5.13 8.35
N ASP A 117 7.23 5.82 9.34
CA ASP A 117 6.58 6.96 9.97
C ASP A 117 6.58 8.17 9.02
N PRO A 118 5.41 8.66 8.58
CA PRO A 118 5.34 9.79 7.68
C PRO A 118 5.77 11.12 8.32
N VAL A 119 5.78 11.20 9.66
CA VAL A 119 6.28 12.38 10.39
C VAL A 119 7.81 12.35 10.42
N GLU A 120 8.42 11.21 10.78
CA GLU A 120 9.87 11.03 10.71
C GLU A 120 10.41 11.19 9.28
N ALA A 121 9.63 10.74 8.28
CA ALA A 121 9.95 10.92 6.86
C ALA A 121 9.83 12.38 6.38
N GLY A 122 9.34 13.30 7.22
CA GLY A 122 9.15 14.70 6.87
C GLY A 122 8.07 14.94 5.79
N LEU A 123 7.12 14.02 5.66
CA LEU A 123 6.01 14.14 4.70
C LEU A 123 4.88 15.00 5.26
N VAL A 124 4.62 14.90 6.55
CA VAL A 124 3.51 15.53 7.24
C VAL A 124 3.92 16.04 8.62
N ARG A 125 3.10 16.92 9.21
CA ARG A 125 3.38 17.51 10.53
C ARG A 125 3.01 16.56 11.68
N SER A 126 1.89 15.86 11.57
CA SER A 126 1.41 14.85 12.52
C SER A 126 0.43 13.90 11.84
N LEU A 127 0.16 12.74 12.45
CA LEU A 127 -0.82 11.79 11.94
C LEU A 127 -2.26 12.35 12.03
N SER A 128 -2.59 13.06 13.10
CA SER A 128 -3.95 13.58 13.32
C SER A 128 -4.28 14.81 12.46
N ARG A 129 -3.27 15.64 12.15
CA ARG A 129 -3.39 16.81 11.27
C ARG A 129 -2.17 16.90 10.38
N PRO A 130 -2.19 16.23 9.22
CA PRO A 130 -1.04 16.18 8.29
C PRO A 130 -0.56 17.58 7.87
N GLY A 131 -1.50 18.46 7.58
CA GLY A 131 -1.21 19.78 7.03
C GLY A 131 -0.69 19.71 5.60
N GLY A 132 -0.90 20.75 4.81
CA GLY A 132 -0.47 20.73 3.41
C GLY A 132 -1.37 19.87 2.53
N ASN A 133 -0.78 19.26 1.49
CA ASN A 133 -1.52 18.55 0.43
C ASN A 133 -1.39 17.02 0.49
N LEU A 134 -0.75 16.47 1.53
CA LEU A 134 -0.55 15.02 1.67
C LEU A 134 -1.42 14.45 2.80
N THR A 135 -2.04 13.29 2.53
CA THR A 135 -2.68 12.42 3.53
C THR A 135 -2.66 10.98 3.04
N GLY A 136 -3.03 10.02 3.88
CA GLY A 136 -3.04 8.62 3.46
C GLY A 136 -3.03 7.62 4.61
N ILE A 137 -2.32 6.51 4.39
CA ILE A 137 -2.25 5.39 5.34
C ILE A 137 -0.78 4.99 5.52
N THR A 138 -0.34 4.77 6.76
CA THR A 138 0.97 4.20 7.05
C THR A 138 0.82 2.75 7.53
N PHE A 139 1.67 1.86 7.01
CA PHE A 139 1.76 0.46 7.46
C PHE A 139 2.61 0.27 8.71
N LEU A 140 3.25 1.34 9.20
CA LEU A 140 4.09 1.22 10.37
C LEU A 140 3.26 0.81 11.60
N SER A 141 3.54 -0.40 12.09
CA SER A 141 3.01 -0.91 13.33
C SER A 141 4.12 -1.67 14.06
N LEU A 142 4.63 -1.09 15.12
CA LEU A 142 5.75 -1.67 15.88
C LEU A 142 5.35 -2.99 16.57
N GLU A 143 4.08 -3.11 16.96
CA GLU A 143 3.54 -4.36 17.51
C GLU A 143 3.60 -5.51 16.51
N VAL A 144 3.36 -5.22 15.23
CA VAL A 144 3.42 -6.22 14.14
C VAL A 144 4.85 -6.72 13.93
N ALA A 145 5.86 -5.87 14.06
CA ALA A 145 7.26 -6.27 13.96
C ALA A 145 7.62 -7.31 15.04
N GLY A 146 7.23 -7.05 16.29
CA GLY A 146 7.42 -8.02 17.39
C GLY A 146 6.67 -9.34 17.17
N LYS A 147 5.43 -9.26 16.68
CA LYS A 147 4.61 -10.45 16.38
C LYS A 147 5.21 -11.35 15.30
N ARG A 148 5.91 -10.81 14.31
CA ARG A 148 6.64 -11.61 13.32
C ARG A 148 7.67 -12.52 14.01
N VAL A 149 8.43 -11.99 14.97
CA VAL A 149 9.42 -12.78 15.74
C VAL A 149 8.73 -13.88 16.57
N GLU A 150 7.61 -13.54 17.22
CA GLU A 150 6.82 -14.53 17.98
C GLU A 150 6.30 -15.67 17.08
N PHE A 151 5.79 -15.36 15.88
CA PHE A 151 5.32 -16.39 14.93
C PHE A 151 6.45 -17.28 14.45
N LEU A 152 7.63 -16.72 14.14
CA LEU A 152 8.80 -17.53 13.81
C LEU A 152 9.18 -18.45 14.97
N LYS A 153 9.18 -17.94 16.21
CA LYS A 153 9.51 -18.75 17.39
C LYS A 153 8.51 -19.88 17.63
N GLN A 154 7.21 -19.63 17.34
CA GLN A 154 6.18 -20.67 17.42
C GLN A 154 6.36 -21.73 16.33
N ALA A 155 6.67 -21.33 15.11
CA ALA A 155 6.95 -22.25 14.01
C ALA A 155 8.25 -23.02 14.20
N LEU A 156 9.23 -22.42 14.87
CA LEU A 156 10.59 -22.91 15.08
C LEU A 156 10.95 -22.84 16.57
N PRO A 157 10.50 -23.78 17.42
CA PRO A 157 10.75 -23.73 18.88
C PRO A 157 12.24 -23.67 19.27
N ARG A 158 13.12 -24.18 18.39
CA ARG A 158 14.57 -24.18 18.60
C ARG A 158 15.29 -22.95 18.04
N LEU A 159 14.56 -21.95 17.54
CA LEU A 159 15.11 -20.70 17.01
C LEU A 159 16.01 -20.02 18.06
N ARG A 160 17.28 -19.78 17.73
CA ARG A 160 18.28 -19.12 18.58
C ARG A 160 18.90 -17.90 17.90
N THR A 161 19.01 -17.92 16.58
CA THR A 161 19.64 -16.87 15.78
C THR A 161 18.69 -16.44 14.67
N LEU A 162 18.41 -15.14 14.60
CA LEU A 162 17.50 -14.54 13.63
C LEU A 162 18.22 -13.45 12.83
N ALA A 163 18.28 -13.57 11.52
CA ALA A 163 18.73 -12.46 10.67
C ALA A 163 17.58 -11.50 10.43
N ALA A 164 17.81 -10.20 10.65
CA ALA A 164 16.90 -9.14 10.27
C ALA A 164 17.48 -8.41 9.05
N LEU A 165 16.83 -8.57 7.90
CA LEU A 165 17.21 -7.91 6.66
C LEU A 165 16.41 -6.63 6.47
N SER A 166 17.10 -5.50 6.33
CA SER A 166 16.47 -4.20 6.14
C SER A 166 17.22 -3.34 5.13
N ASN A 167 16.46 -2.51 4.43
CA ASN A 167 16.99 -1.42 3.63
C ASN A 167 17.14 -0.16 4.50
N THR A 168 18.36 0.41 4.59
CA THR A 168 18.64 1.62 5.38
C THR A 168 17.89 2.87 4.87
N ASP A 169 17.45 2.86 3.62
CA ASP A 169 16.62 3.94 3.04
C ASP A 169 15.13 3.83 3.41
N HIS A 170 14.74 2.78 4.11
CA HIS A 170 13.39 2.61 4.61
C HIS A 170 13.08 3.59 5.77
N PRO A 171 12.05 4.44 5.67
CA PRO A 171 11.77 5.47 6.68
C PRO A 171 11.45 4.93 8.08
N GLY A 172 10.94 3.70 8.17
CA GLY A 172 10.60 3.03 9.44
C GLY A 172 11.68 2.10 9.99
N GLU A 173 12.82 2.00 9.32
CA GLU A 173 13.87 0.99 9.59
C GLU A 173 14.30 0.95 11.06
N LYS A 174 14.69 2.09 11.62
CA LYS A 174 15.19 2.16 13.01
C LYS A 174 14.15 1.77 14.05
N SER A 175 12.91 2.16 13.84
CA SER A 175 11.80 1.88 14.75
C SER A 175 11.39 0.41 14.67
N GLU A 176 11.35 -0.18 13.47
CA GLU A 176 11.05 -1.59 13.25
C GLU A 176 12.19 -2.47 13.76
N LEU A 177 13.45 -2.07 13.59
CA LEU A 177 14.61 -2.76 14.15
C LEU A 177 14.53 -2.82 15.68
N ARG A 178 14.31 -1.69 16.35
CA ARG A 178 14.17 -1.66 17.82
C ARG A 178 13.05 -2.57 18.33
N ALA A 179 11.89 -2.57 17.65
CA ALA A 179 10.78 -3.45 18.02
C ALA A 179 11.13 -4.94 17.82
N THR A 180 11.83 -5.28 16.74
CA THR A 180 12.31 -6.62 16.45
C THR A 180 13.37 -7.08 17.46
N GLU A 181 14.33 -6.21 17.82
CA GLU A 181 15.35 -6.45 18.86
C GLU A 181 14.71 -6.73 20.22
N THR A 182 13.75 -5.90 20.62
CA THR A 182 13.01 -6.07 21.88
C THR A 182 12.32 -7.43 21.94
N ALA A 183 11.62 -7.82 20.88
CA ALA A 183 10.94 -9.10 20.80
C ALA A 183 11.92 -10.28 20.77
N ALA A 184 13.00 -10.17 20.02
CA ALA A 184 14.05 -11.20 19.95
C ALA A 184 14.70 -11.40 21.33
N GLN A 185 15.05 -10.32 22.02
CA GLN A 185 15.62 -10.37 23.37
C GLN A 185 14.66 -11.04 24.38
N ALA A 186 13.37 -10.67 24.36
CA ALA A 186 12.38 -11.28 25.24
C ALA A 186 12.19 -12.78 25.03
N LEU A 187 12.46 -13.28 23.83
CA LEU A 187 12.37 -14.68 23.44
C LEU A 187 13.70 -15.45 23.50
N GLY A 188 14.77 -14.80 23.97
CA GLY A 188 16.12 -15.39 24.04
C GLY A 188 16.73 -15.69 22.68
N ILE A 189 16.43 -14.87 21.66
CA ILE A 189 16.91 -15.00 20.30
C ILE A 189 18.01 -13.95 20.05
N ASN A 190 19.16 -14.41 19.54
CA ASN A 190 20.23 -13.52 19.09
C ASN A 190 19.86 -12.93 17.72
N LEU A 191 19.79 -11.61 17.63
CA LEU A 191 19.49 -10.91 16.38
C LEU A 191 20.76 -10.55 15.63
N ILE A 192 20.84 -10.92 14.36
CA ILE A 192 21.88 -10.53 13.42
C ILE A 192 21.30 -9.52 12.47
N TYR A 193 21.61 -8.24 12.70
CA TYR A 193 21.15 -7.18 11.80
C TYR A 193 21.98 -7.12 10.52
N VAL A 194 21.32 -7.21 9.38
CA VAL A 194 21.93 -7.17 8.05
C VAL A 194 21.26 -6.08 7.23
N ALA A 195 21.92 -4.95 7.13
CA ALA A 195 21.48 -3.80 6.34
C ALA A 195 22.03 -3.83 4.92
N PHE A 196 21.24 -3.31 4.00
CA PHE A 196 21.68 -2.90 2.67
C PHE A 196 21.14 -1.51 2.37
N SER A 197 21.81 -0.76 1.52
CA SER A 197 21.28 0.50 1.00
C SER A 197 20.90 0.25 -0.45
N GLN A 198 19.64 0.39 -0.75
CA GLN A 198 19.16 0.30 -2.12
C GLN A 198 18.22 1.45 -2.37
N SER A 199 18.58 2.31 -3.31
CA SER A 199 17.56 3.13 -3.97
C SER A 199 16.44 2.20 -4.44
N PRO A 200 15.17 2.57 -4.26
CA PRO A 200 14.03 1.71 -4.59
C PRO A 200 13.95 1.33 -6.08
N PHE A 201 14.94 1.71 -6.86
CA PHE A 201 14.96 1.61 -8.31
C PHE A 201 16.20 0.84 -8.79
N GLY A 202 15.94 -0.29 -9.42
CA GLY A 202 16.95 -1.12 -10.06
C GLY A 202 17.44 -2.32 -9.24
N ALA A 203 18.04 -3.28 -9.94
CA ALA A 203 18.73 -4.40 -9.30
C ALA A 203 19.90 -3.85 -8.46
N SER A 204 19.98 -4.26 -7.21
CA SER A 204 21.02 -3.77 -6.29
C SER A 204 22.06 -4.84 -6.04
N PRO A 205 23.34 -4.59 -6.37
CA PRO A 205 24.42 -5.43 -5.93
C PRO A 205 24.50 -5.50 -4.39
N GLU A 206 23.99 -4.48 -3.69
CA GLU A 206 24.04 -4.41 -2.23
C GLU A 206 23.11 -5.42 -1.57
N LEU A 207 21.91 -5.67 -2.15
CA LEU A 207 21.04 -6.76 -1.67
C LEU A 207 21.75 -8.11 -1.80
N GLY A 208 22.38 -8.38 -2.94
CA GLY A 208 23.17 -9.62 -3.14
C GLY A 208 24.28 -9.78 -2.09
N LYS A 209 25.01 -8.72 -1.77
CA LYS A 209 26.04 -8.73 -0.69
C LYS A 209 25.42 -8.95 0.69
N ALA A 210 24.24 -8.38 0.94
CA ALA A 210 23.52 -8.60 2.21
C ALA A 210 23.07 -10.06 2.35
N LEU A 211 22.51 -10.65 1.29
CA LEU A 211 22.12 -12.07 1.29
C LEU A 211 23.34 -13.00 1.48
N GLU A 212 24.49 -12.65 0.88
CA GLU A 212 25.73 -13.39 1.10
C GLU A 212 26.22 -13.30 2.56
N ARG A 213 26.06 -12.13 3.22
CA ARG A 213 26.35 -12.01 4.67
C ARG A 213 25.43 -12.90 5.52
N ILE A 214 24.13 -12.95 5.18
CA ILE A 214 23.18 -13.85 5.85
C ILE A 214 23.60 -15.30 5.65
N ARG A 215 23.94 -15.71 4.43
CA ARG A 215 24.41 -17.05 4.11
C ARG A 215 25.62 -17.46 4.94
N ARG A 216 26.61 -16.57 5.12
CA ARG A 216 27.82 -16.82 5.91
C ARG A 216 27.53 -16.88 7.41
N ALA A 217 26.57 -16.09 7.89
CA ALA A 217 26.21 -16.06 9.31
C ALA A 217 25.40 -17.28 9.75
N GLN A 218 24.82 -18.03 8.81
CA GLN A 218 24.03 -19.25 9.04
C GLN A 218 22.97 -19.10 10.16
N PRO A 219 22.09 -18.09 10.11
CA PRO A 219 21.03 -17.95 11.10
C PRO A 219 20.00 -19.09 10.98
N ASP A 220 19.21 -19.30 12.03
CA ASP A 220 18.14 -20.30 12.02
C ASP A 220 16.92 -19.85 11.23
N ALA A 221 16.70 -18.52 11.09
CA ALA A 221 15.60 -17.94 10.36
C ALA A 221 15.93 -16.50 9.91
N MET A 222 15.06 -15.93 9.08
CA MET A 222 15.17 -14.56 8.59
C MET A 222 13.84 -13.82 8.73
N VAL A 223 13.89 -12.57 9.22
CA VAL A 223 12.80 -11.58 9.08
C VAL A 223 13.22 -10.51 8.09
N VAL A 224 12.33 -10.16 7.17
CA VAL A 224 12.54 -9.11 6.17
C VAL A 224 11.59 -7.95 6.44
N PHE A 225 12.14 -6.75 6.61
CA PHE A 225 11.33 -5.57 6.84
C PHE A 225 10.62 -5.15 5.54
N PRO A 226 9.30 -4.92 5.60
CA PRO A 226 8.49 -4.66 4.43
C PRO A 226 8.64 -3.20 3.97
N GLU A 227 9.15 -3.02 2.77
CA GLU A 227 9.25 -1.72 2.10
C GLU A 227 9.36 -1.92 0.58
N GLY A 228 9.45 -0.81 -0.19
CA GLY A 228 9.37 -0.85 -1.64
C GLY A 228 10.47 -1.68 -2.32
N ALA A 229 11.74 -1.58 -1.85
CA ALA A 229 12.85 -2.33 -2.49
C ALA A 229 12.78 -3.81 -2.15
N THR A 230 12.48 -4.19 -0.89
CA THR A 230 12.29 -5.61 -0.54
C THR A 230 11.08 -6.20 -1.24
N MET A 231 10.00 -5.42 -1.42
CA MET A 231 8.82 -5.84 -2.17
C MET A 231 9.12 -6.06 -3.67
N ALA A 232 9.92 -5.19 -4.28
CA ALA A 232 10.37 -5.37 -5.67
C ALA A 232 11.19 -6.65 -5.86
N ASN A 233 11.97 -7.04 -4.84
CA ASN A 233 12.82 -8.23 -4.84
C ASN A 233 12.20 -9.44 -4.13
N ARG A 234 10.87 -9.46 -3.91
CA ARG A 234 10.21 -10.51 -3.12
C ARG A 234 10.44 -11.95 -3.64
N LEU A 235 10.50 -12.14 -4.96
CA LEU A 235 10.79 -13.42 -5.57
C LEU A 235 12.20 -13.91 -5.25
N ASP A 236 13.19 -13.03 -5.36
CA ASP A 236 14.59 -13.36 -5.06
C ASP A 236 14.78 -13.65 -3.58
N LEU A 237 14.11 -12.90 -2.71
CA LEU A 237 14.13 -13.12 -1.26
C LEU A 237 13.48 -14.45 -0.87
N ALA A 238 12.34 -14.80 -1.48
CA ALA A 238 11.67 -16.09 -1.25
C ALA A 238 12.53 -17.25 -1.76
N ASN A 239 13.07 -17.15 -2.98
CA ASN A 239 13.97 -18.15 -3.56
C ASN A 239 15.25 -18.32 -2.74
N PHE A 240 15.83 -17.24 -2.23
CA PHE A 240 16.98 -17.30 -1.33
C PHE A 240 16.65 -18.10 -0.06
N GLY A 241 15.50 -17.83 0.58
CA GLY A 241 15.04 -18.58 1.75
C GLY A 241 14.95 -20.07 1.48
N ILE A 242 14.34 -20.47 0.36
CA ILE A 242 14.19 -21.86 -0.06
C ILE A 242 15.57 -22.49 -0.34
N ALA A 243 16.41 -21.84 -1.15
CA ALA A 243 17.72 -22.34 -1.57
C ALA A 243 18.69 -22.54 -0.38
N GLN A 244 18.63 -21.65 0.61
CA GLN A 244 19.45 -21.73 1.82
C GLN A 244 18.81 -22.57 2.93
N ARG A 245 17.63 -23.15 2.73
CA ARG A 245 16.81 -23.82 3.75
C ARG A 245 16.60 -22.93 4.98
N LEU A 246 16.38 -21.64 4.75
CA LEU A 246 16.27 -20.61 5.74
C LEU A 246 14.79 -20.17 5.89
N PRO A 247 14.08 -20.61 6.93
CA PRO A 247 12.72 -20.19 7.21
C PRO A 247 12.64 -18.67 7.31
N SER A 248 11.62 -18.06 6.70
CA SER A 248 11.53 -16.62 6.63
C SER A 248 10.13 -16.12 6.92
N ILE A 249 10.04 -14.93 7.56
CA ILE A 249 8.81 -14.20 7.74
C ILE A 249 8.92 -12.79 7.15
N PHE A 250 7.84 -12.36 6.53
CA PHE A 250 7.74 -11.10 5.81
C PHE A 250 6.58 -10.24 6.33
N GLY A 251 6.50 -9.00 5.84
CA GLY A 251 5.48 -8.07 6.27
C GLY A 251 4.13 -8.17 5.57
N TRP A 252 4.11 -8.65 4.31
CA TRP A 252 2.91 -8.65 3.48
C TRP A 252 2.70 -9.99 2.78
N SER A 253 1.42 -10.32 2.49
CA SER A 253 1.03 -11.60 1.89
C SER A 253 1.67 -11.87 0.53
N GLU A 254 1.97 -10.82 -0.25
CA GLU A 254 2.61 -10.93 -1.55
C GLU A 254 3.99 -11.61 -1.51
N TYR A 255 4.67 -11.57 -0.37
CA TYR A 255 5.91 -12.34 -0.20
C TYR A 255 5.64 -13.84 0.00
N ALA A 256 4.58 -14.20 0.73
CA ALA A 256 4.18 -15.60 0.89
C ALA A 256 3.68 -16.17 -0.46
N ASP A 257 2.94 -15.38 -1.24
CA ASP A 257 2.52 -15.73 -2.61
C ASP A 257 3.73 -15.94 -3.53
N ALA A 258 4.81 -15.18 -3.34
CA ALA A 258 6.06 -15.33 -4.07
C ALA A 258 6.91 -16.55 -3.63
N GLY A 259 6.46 -17.32 -2.63
CA GLY A 259 7.16 -18.50 -2.11
C GLY A 259 7.82 -18.30 -0.74
N GLY A 260 7.64 -17.17 -0.07
CA GLY A 260 8.05 -16.99 1.33
C GLY A 260 7.31 -17.95 2.28
N LEU A 261 7.91 -18.32 3.38
CA LEU A 261 7.31 -19.28 4.31
C LEU A 261 6.07 -18.71 5.02
N MET A 262 6.20 -17.49 5.54
CA MET A 262 5.12 -16.82 6.27
C MET A 262 5.14 -15.32 6.01
N SER A 263 4.00 -14.69 6.18
CA SER A 263 3.90 -13.24 6.30
C SER A 263 2.93 -12.85 7.41
N TYR A 264 3.21 -11.71 8.07
CA TYR A 264 2.28 -11.11 9.01
C TYR A 264 2.30 -9.60 8.89
N GLY A 265 1.16 -9.01 8.54
CA GLY A 265 1.01 -7.58 8.36
C GLY A 265 -0.34 -7.20 7.79
N ALA A 266 -0.50 -5.91 7.48
CA ALA A 266 -1.73 -5.42 6.88
C ALA A 266 -1.84 -5.86 5.41
N SER A 267 -3.04 -6.21 4.98
CA SER A 267 -3.36 -6.46 3.58
C SER A 267 -3.13 -5.20 2.74
N GLN A 268 -2.26 -5.27 1.77
CA GLN A 268 -2.01 -4.19 0.83
C GLN A 268 -3.28 -3.86 0.01
N ARG A 269 -3.98 -4.91 -0.43
CA ARG A 269 -5.22 -4.77 -1.21
C ARG A 269 -6.30 -4.03 -0.42
N ASP A 270 -6.56 -4.46 0.83
CA ASP A 270 -7.58 -3.84 1.69
C ASP A 270 -7.21 -2.41 2.06
N THR A 271 -5.92 -2.15 2.30
CA THR A 271 -5.42 -0.80 2.58
C THR A 271 -5.62 0.15 1.40
N HIS A 272 -5.35 -0.32 0.17
CA HIS A 272 -5.59 0.51 -1.01
C HIS A 272 -7.10 0.66 -1.31
N ALA A 273 -7.93 -0.36 -1.04
CA ALA A 273 -9.38 -0.22 -1.10
C ALA A 273 -9.90 0.81 -0.07
N ARG A 274 -9.29 0.86 1.12
CA ARG A 274 -9.61 1.87 2.14
C ARG A 274 -9.15 3.27 1.75
N LEU A 275 -8.02 3.39 1.03
CA LEU A 275 -7.52 4.66 0.52
C LEU A 275 -8.53 5.33 -0.45
N ALA A 276 -9.39 4.54 -1.10
CA ALA A 276 -10.48 5.07 -1.93
C ALA A 276 -11.48 5.95 -1.15
N ILE A 277 -11.65 5.71 0.16
CA ILE A 277 -12.50 6.55 1.03
C ILE A 277 -11.91 7.96 1.14
N TYR A 278 -10.60 8.08 1.17
CA TYR A 278 -9.90 9.36 1.17
C TYR A 278 -10.05 10.08 -0.17
N ALA A 279 -9.96 9.32 -1.27
CA ALA A 279 -10.21 9.87 -2.60
C ALA A 279 -11.64 10.42 -2.71
N ASP A 280 -12.64 9.68 -2.24
CA ASP A 280 -14.04 10.13 -2.19
C ASP A 280 -14.21 11.44 -1.41
N LYS A 281 -13.61 11.52 -0.22
CA LYS A 281 -13.65 12.76 0.59
C LYS A 281 -13.02 13.94 -0.14
N ILE A 282 -11.86 13.75 -0.79
CA ILE A 282 -11.17 14.80 -1.54
C ILE A 282 -11.97 15.22 -2.78
N LEU A 283 -12.52 14.25 -3.52
CA LEU A 283 -13.41 14.51 -4.66
C LEU A 283 -14.66 15.32 -4.26
N LYS A 284 -15.10 15.17 -3.01
CA LYS A 284 -16.20 15.96 -2.40
C LYS A 284 -15.75 17.26 -1.73
N GLY A 285 -14.49 17.65 -1.90
CA GLY A 285 -13.95 18.95 -1.47
C GLY A 285 -13.23 18.95 -0.11
N ALA A 286 -13.01 17.81 0.52
CA ALA A 286 -12.19 17.77 1.74
C ALA A 286 -10.72 18.11 1.43
N LYS A 287 -10.09 18.84 2.33
CA LYS A 287 -8.65 19.17 2.21
C LYS A 287 -7.80 18.02 2.74
N PRO A 288 -6.78 17.55 2.01
CA PRO A 288 -5.89 16.48 2.48
C PRO A 288 -5.29 16.74 3.86
N GLY A 289 -4.86 17.97 4.11
CA GLY A 289 -4.23 18.36 5.39
C GLY A 289 -5.13 18.27 6.61
N ASP A 290 -6.45 18.17 6.44
CA ASP A 290 -7.45 18.03 7.51
C ASP A 290 -7.87 16.56 7.71
N LEU A 291 -7.45 15.65 6.81
CA LEU A 291 -7.77 14.23 6.89
C LEU A 291 -6.66 13.50 7.65
N PRO A 292 -6.95 12.87 8.80
CA PRO A 292 -5.95 12.14 9.58
C PRO A 292 -5.33 11.00 8.78
N ILE A 293 -4.05 10.75 9.02
CA ILE A 293 -3.37 9.55 8.49
C ILE A 293 -3.77 8.37 9.35
N GLU A 294 -4.26 7.32 8.70
CA GLU A 294 -4.67 6.10 9.37
C GLU A 294 -3.53 5.07 9.43
N GLN A 295 -3.65 4.20 10.43
CA GLN A 295 -2.90 2.95 10.54
C GLN A 295 -3.88 1.79 10.36
N PRO A 296 -3.51 0.72 9.65
CA PRO A 296 -4.32 -0.48 9.58
C PRO A 296 -4.58 -1.06 10.97
N THR A 297 -5.80 -1.53 11.18
CA THR A 297 -6.20 -2.20 12.44
C THR A 297 -6.42 -3.70 12.23
N LYS A 298 -6.44 -4.16 10.97
CA LYS A 298 -6.56 -5.56 10.60
C LYS A 298 -5.25 -6.04 10.02
N PHE A 299 -4.72 -7.11 10.58
CA PHE A 299 -3.50 -7.78 10.15
C PHE A 299 -3.83 -9.22 9.79
N GLU A 300 -3.13 -9.77 8.82
CA GLU A 300 -3.32 -11.13 8.32
C GLU A 300 -2.04 -11.95 8.49
N LEU A 301 -2.19 -13.19 8.95
CA LEU A 301 -1.17 -14.21 8.98
C LEU A 301 -1.36 -15.14 7.78
N VAL A 302 -0.40 -15.16 6.87
CA VAL A 302 -0.39 -16.07 5.73
C VAL A 302 0.74 -17.09 5.90
N ILE A 303 0.43 -18.37 5.67
CA ILE A 303 1.41 -19.47 5.81
C ILE A 303 1.44 -20.27 4.51
N ASN A 304 2.63 -20.45 3.95
CA ASN A 304 2.83 -21.24 2.73
C ASN A 304 3.32 -22.64 3.08
N LEU A 305 2.41 -23.62 2.97
CA LEU A 305 2.72 -25.03 3.27
C LEU A 305 3.59 -25.69 2.20
N LYS A 306 3.54 -25.22 0.94
CA LYS A 306 4.50 -25.69 -0.08
C LYS A 306 5.93 -25.37 0.31
N THR A 307 6.14 -24.15 0.79
CA THR A 307 7.45 -23.70 1.27
C THR A 307 7.84 -24.41 2.58
N ALA A 308 6.90 -24.56 3.52
CA ALA A 308 7.15 -25.34 4.73
C ALA A 308 7.63 -26.77 4.41
N LYS A 309 6.95 -27.45 3.48
CA LYS A 309 7.33 -28.79 3.00
C LYS A 309 8.72 -28.79 2.34
N ALA A 310 9.02 -27.80 1.50
CA ALA A 310 10.32 -27.68 0.84
C ALA A 310 11.47 -27.46 1.84
N LEU A 311 11.18 -26.79 2.96
CA LEU A 311 12.11 -26.57 4.07
C LEU A 311 12.19 -27.75 5.05
N GLY A 312 11.35 -28.79 4.89
CA GLY A 312 11.25 -29.92 5.84
C GLY A 312 10.62 -29.54 7.17
N LEU A 313 9.77 -28.53 7.21
CA LEU A 313 9.11 -28.01 8.41
C LEU A 313 7.70 -28.55 8.56
N THR A 314 7.32 -28.85 9.79
CA THR A 314 5.92 -29.09 10.18
C THR A 314 5.43 -27.89 10.96
N ILE A 315 4.45 -27.16 10.39
CA ILE A 315 3.85 -26.01 11.06
C ILE A 315 2.90 -26.49 12.15
N PRO A 316 3.03 -25.98 13.39
CA PRO A 316 2.15 -26.38 14.51
C PRO A 316 0.67 -26.11 14.18
N PRO A 317 -0.26 -27.05 14.53
CA PRO A 317 -1.68 -26.87 14.31
C PRO A 317 -2.26 -25.58 14.94
N SER A 318 -1.75 -25.19 16.11
CA SER A 318 -2.12 -23.96 16.79
C SER A 318 -1.77 -22.69 15.99
N LEU A 319 -0.73 -22.74 15.18
CA LEU A 319 -0.35 -21.64 14.29
C LEU A 319 -1.21 -21.63 13.02
N LEU A 320 -1.50 -22.81 12.45
CA LEU A 320 -2.39 -22.94 11.30
C LEU A 320 -3.82 -22.48 11.60
N GLN A 321 -4.33 -22.74 12.80
CA GLN A 321 -5.65 -22.26 13.23
C GLN A 321 -5.76 -20.73 13.34
N ARG A 322 -4.62 -20.05 13.46
CA ARG A 322 -4.54 -18.59 13.53
C ARG A 322 -4.26 -17.93 12.18
N ALA A 323 -3.94 -18.74 11.18
CA ALA A 323 -3.67 -18.23 9.84
C ALA A 323 -5.00 -17.76 9.20
N ASP A 324 -4.98 -16.55 8.64
CA ASP A 324 -6.07 -16.02 7.83
C ASP A 324 -6.09 -16.67 6.45
N GLN A 325 -4.92 -17.09 5.96
CA GLN A 325 -4.76 -17.80 4.69
C GLN A 325 -3.65 -18.85 4.80
N VAL A 326 -3.90 -20.00 4.19
CA VAL A 326 -2.93 -21.09 4.03
C VAL A 326 -2.77 -21.38 2.54
N ILE A 327 -1.54 -21.31 2.03
CA ILE A 327 -1.19 -21.63 0.64
C ILE A 327 -0.75 -23.10 0.59
N GLU A 328 -1.54 -23.95 -0.11
CA GLU A 328 -1.33 -25.38 -0.27
C GLU A 328 -0.72 -25.75 -1.61
#